data_665569201d08c7015c34a69991eb1c23
#
_entry.id   665569201d08c7015c34a69991eb1c23
#
_cell.length_a   1.000
_cell.length_b   1.000
_cell.length_c   1.000
_cell.angle_alpha   90.00
_cell.angle_beta   90.00
_cell.angle_gamma   90.00
#
_symmetry.space_group_name_H-M   'P 1'
#
loop_
_entity.id
_entity.type
_entity.pdbx_description
1 polymer ?
#
loop_
_entity_poly.entity_id
_entity_poly.type
_entity_poly.pdbx_seq_one_letter_code
_entity_poly.pdbx_strand_id
1 'polypeptide(L)'
;MRMRTPLWSIPACALALSCASGPKPALKVDDSGLSRLDETQMQPVDDARIELGRAQDALSRARANEADAQARLTVAKTEREVADAQLKRALAERDLLKKQYAAQEQLTRADEEVRAAQDRIRAADMKRQYLERMVQVAQADRNAAAAHVDTGNALVEQSKLRAMRAADVPQAESANSGAIDSRVAESQVREAQLRKQAADLRAGAVDAYNKWQQVDVRVRTLARPEPMPVPPPNETQPPR
;
A
#
# COMPACT_ATOMS: atom_id res chain seq x y z
N MET A 1 21.43 39.01 40.17
CA MET A 1 20.55 38.78 39.04
C MET A 1 20.15 37.31 38.95
N ARG A 2 18.89 37.00 39.34
CA ARG A 2 18.35 35.63 39.35
C ARG A 2 17.55 35.45 38.05
N MET A 3 18.02 34.59 37.13
CA MET A 3 17.30 34.20 35.95
C MET A 3 16.30 33.08 36.30
N ARG A 4 15.00 33.38 36.13
CA ARG A 4 13.87 32.44 36.25
C ARG A 4 13.70 31.74 34.90
N THR A 5 13.84 30.42 34.89
CA THR A 5 13.47 29.57 33.75
C THR A 5 11.95 29.31 33.77
N PRO A 6 11.23 29.47 32.68
CA PRO A 6 9.83 29.05 32.62
C PRO A 6 9.74 27.54 32.33
N LEU A 7 9.10 26.80 33.23
CA LEU A 7 8.64 25.44 33.01
C LEU A 7 7.50 25.45 31.97
N TRP A 8 7.77 24.93 30.78
CA TRP A 8 6.74 24.58 29.83
C TRP A 8 6.23 23.17 30.16
N SER A 9 5.05 23.11 30.78
CA SER A 9 4.27 21.91 30.95
C SER A 9 3.63 21.51 29.61
N ILE A 10 4.11 20.43 29.01
CA ILE A 10 3.51 19.77 27.85
C ILE A 10 2.37 18.89 28.39
N PRO A 11 1.11 19.08 27.98
CA PRO A 11 0.06 18.12 28.29
C PRO A 11 0.27 16.86 27.45
N ALA A 12 0.60 15.77 28.11
CA ALA A 12 0.61 14.42 27.53
C ALA A 12 -0.86 14.01 27.29
N CYS A 13 -1.39 14.29 26.08
CA CYS A 13 -2.61 13.64 25.61
C CYS A 13 -2.30 12.19 25.25
N ALA A 14 -2.45 11.31 26.25
CA ALA A 14 -2.50 9.87 26.08
C ALA A 14 -3.81 9.50 25.35
N LEU A 15 -3.80 9.48 24.02
CA LEU A 15 -4.84 8.80 23.23
C LEU A 15 -4.57 7.30 23.20
N ALA A 16 -4.79 6.64 24.32
CA ALA A 16 -4.89 5.19 24.40
C ALA A 16 -6.33 4.76 24.05
N LEU A 17 -6.68 4.82 22.76
CA LEU A 17 -7.83 4.10 22.19
C LEU A 17 -7.32 2.99 21.29
N SER A 18 -6.54 2.06 21.86
CA SER A 18 -6.39 0.76 21.26
C SER A 18 -7.59 -0.10 21.70
N CYS A 19 -8.72 0.03 21.00
CA CYS A 19 -9.70 -1.02 20.97
C CYS A 19 -9.02 -2.25 20.32
N ALA A 20 -8.42 -3.08 21.16
CA ALA A 20 -8.04 -4.44 20.81
C ALA A 20 -9.34 -5.22 20.56
N SER A 21 -9.96 -5.01 19.39
CA SER A 21 -10.93 -5.95 18.86
C SER A 21 -10.12 -7.18 18.41
N GLY A 22 -9.86 -8.09 19.36
CA GLY A 22 -9.37 -9.42 19.05
C GLY A 22 -10.27 -10.05 17.97
N PRO A 23 -9.76 -10.98 17.17
CA PRO A 23 -10.57 -11.64 16.15
C PRO A 23 -11.81 -12.23 16.82
N LYS A 24 -13.00 -11.69 16.48
CA LYS A 24 -14.27 -12.27 16.94
C LYS A 24 -14.29 -13.74 16.52
N PRO A 25 -14.67 -14.68 17.43
CA PRO A 25 -14.70 -16.09 17.09
C PRO A 25 -15.53 -16.27 15.82
N ALA A 26 -15.01 -17.05 14.88
CA ALA A 26 -15.68 -17.31 13.63
C ALA A 26 -17.03 -17.97 13.93
N LEU A 27 -18.14 -17.25 13.67
CA LEU A 27 -19.46 -17.84 13.65
C LEU A 27 -19.47 -18.81 12.47
N LYS A 28 -19.36 -20.11 12.78
CA LYS A 28 -19.42 -21.19 11.79
C LYS A 28 -20.78 -21.87 11.89
N VAL A 29 -21.38 -22.12 10.74
CA VAL A 29 -22.54 -22.99 10.60
C VAL A 29 -22.02 -24.43 10.59
N ASP A 30 -22.73 -25.34 11.28
CA ASP A 30 -22.37 -26.75 11.28
C ASP A 30 -22.54 -27.35 9.87
N ASP A 31 -21.45 -27.83 9.30
CA ASP A 31 -21.43 -28.41 7.95
C ASP A 31 -22.11 -29.77 7.84
N SER A 32 -22.47 -30.42 8.97
CA SER A 32 -23.10 -31.73 8.98
C SER A 32 -24.47 -31.77 8.28
N GLY A 33 -25.15 -30.62 8.25
CA GLY A 33 -26.43 -30.46 7.53
C GLY A 33 -26.30 -30.33 6.00
N LEU A 34 -25.12 -29.96 5.49
CA LEU A 34 -24.93 -29.73 4.05
C LEU A 34 -25.04 -31.01 3.22
N SER A 35 -24.73 -32.18 3.81
CA SER A 35 -24.87 -33.49 3.14
C SER A 35 -26.32 -33.89 2.82
N ARG A 36 -27.30 -33.17 3.36
CA ARG A 36 -28.73 -33.39 3.10
C ARG A 36 -29.28 -32.50 1.99
N LEU A 37 -28.49 -31.56 1.50
CA LEU A 37 -28.87 -30.64 0.44
C LEU A 37 -28.70 -31.32 -0.92
N ASP A 38 -29.63 -31.05 -1.84
CA ASP A 38 -29.47 -31.42 -3.23
C ASP A 38 -28.52 -30.42 -3.96
N GLU A 39 -28.19 -30.75 -5.21
CA GLU A 39 -27.26 -29.94 -6.03
C GLU A 39 -27.76 -28.51 -6.25
N THR A 40 -29.08 -28.34 -6.42
CA THR A 40 -29.68 -27.01 -6.65
C THR A 40 -29.65 -26.14 -5.39
N GLN A 41 -29.84 -26.77 -4.23
CA GLN A 41 -29.73 -26.09 -2.92
C GLN A 41 -28.29 -25.77 -2.53
N MET A 42 -27.32 -26.57 -3.00
CA MET A 42 -25.88 -26.31 -2.79
C MET A 42 -25.31 -25.22 -3.67
N GLN A 43 -25.91 -24.93 -4.83
CA GLN A 43 -25.38 -23.96 -5.79
C GLN A 43 -25.02 -22.57 -5.16
N PRO A 44 -25.87 -21.93 -4.31
CA PRO A 44 -25.49 -20.66 -3.69
C PRO A 44 -24.29 -20.75 -2.74
N VAL A 45 -24.08 -21.92 -2.13
CA VAL A 45 -22.92 -22.16 -1.27
C VAL A 45 -21.65 -22.29 -2.10
N ASP A 46 -21.72 -23.00 -3.21
CA ASP A 46 -20.59 -23.21 -4.11
C ASP A 46 -20.22 -21.91 -4.84
N ASP A 47 -21.18 -21.11 -5.25
CA ASP A 47 -20.94 -19.77 -5.78
C ASP A 47 -20.21 -18.89 -4.76
N ALA A 48 -20.64 -18.89 -3.49
CA ALA A 48 -19.97 -18.15 -2.44
C ALA A 48 -18.54 -18.67 -2.16
N ARG A 49 -18.29 -19.96 -2.27
CA ARG A 49 -16.95 -20.56 -2.16
C ARG A 49 -16.04 -20.17 -3.31
N ILE A 50 -16.57 -20.12 -4.53
CA ILE A 50 -15.83 -19.65 -5.72
C ILE A 50 -15.40 -18.19 -5.53
N GLU A 51 -16.31 -17.32 -5.08
CA GLU A 51 -15.98 -15.91 -4.80
C GLU A 51 -14.97 -15.79 -3.67
N LEU A 52 -15.05 -16.60 -2.62
CA LEU A 52 -14.03 -16.66 -1.58
C LEU A 52 -12.65 -17.07 -2.14
N GLY A 53 -12.60 -18.04 -3.05
CA GLY A 53 -11.37 -18.44 -3.74
C GLY A 53 -10.78 -17.28 -4.53
N ARG A 54 -11.59 -16.54 -5.27
CA ARG A 54 -11.16 -15.34 -6.00
C ARG A 54 -10.62 -14.25 -5.06
N ALA A 55 -11.24 -14.05 -3.91
CA ALA A 55 -10.78 -13.11 -2.89
C ALA A 55 -9.41 -13.52 -2.31
N GLN A 56 -9.19 -14.81 -2.07
CA GLN A 56 -7.92 -15.36 -1.60
C GLN A 56 -6.80 -15.18 -2.63
N ASP A 57 -7.09 -15.39 -3.92
CA ASP A 57 -6.16 -15.13 -5.01
C ASP A 57 -5.81 -13.64 -5.10
N ALA A 58 -6.81 -12.76 -4.93
CA ALA A 58 -6.59 -11.32 -4.91
C ALA A 58 -5.69 -10.90 -3.72
N LEU A 59 -5.88 -11.49 -2.55
CA LEU A 59 -5.01 -11.25 -1.38
C LEU A 59 -3.57 -11.73 -1.64
N SER A 60 -3.41 -12.88 -2.27
CA SER A 60 -2.09 -13.41 -2.62
C SER A 60 -1.35 -12.48 -3.59
N ARG A 61 -2.04 -11.98 -4.62
CA ARG A 61 -1.49 -10.97 -5.54
C ARG A 61 -1.15 -9.66 -4.83
N ALA A 62 -2.02 -9.18 -3.95
CA ALA A 62 -1.77 -7.94 -3.20
C ALA A 62 -0.54 -8.05 -2.28
N ARG A 63 -0.29 -9.22 -1.68
CA ARG A 63 0.93 -9.49 -0.90
C ARG A 63 2.18 -9.47 -1.78
N ALA A 64 2.13 -10.06 -2.97
CA ALA A 64 3.24 -10.02 -3.92
C ALA A 64 3.54 -8.58 -4.38
N ASN A 65 2.50 -7.78 -4.67
CA ASN A 65 2.65 -6.38 -5.03
C ASN A 65 3.26 -5.53 -3.90
N GLU A 66 2.90 -5.80 -2.65
CA GLU A 66 3.51 -5.13 -1.49
C GLU A 66 5.01 -5.46 -1.39
N ALA A 67 5.38 -6.73 -1.54
CA ALA A 67 6.79 -7.16 -1.53
C ALA A 67 7.59 -6.50 -2.67
N ASP A 68 7.03 -6.42 -3.88
CA ASP A 68 7.65 -5.73 -5.02
C ASP A 68 7.82 -4.22 -4.75
N ALA A 69 6.79 -3.56 -4.21
CA ALA A 69 6.88 -2.15 -3.85
C ALA A 69 7.97 -1.88 -2.81
N GLN A 70 8.11 -2.74 -1.80
CA GLN A 70 9.17 -2.66 -0.79
C GLN A 70 10.57 -2.87 -1.40
N ALA A 71 10.71 -3.83 -2.32
CA ALA A 71 11.96 -4.09 -3.02
C ALA A 71 12.39 -2.87 -3.86
N ARG A 72 11.44 -2.25 -4.61
CA ARG A 72 11.70 -1.03 -5.38
C ARG A 72 12.10 0.15 -4.50
N LEU A 73 11.47 0.31 -3.33
CA LEU A 73 11.86 1.34 -2.36
C LEU A 73 13.28 1.13 -1.85
N THR A 74 13.67 -0.13 -1.61
CA THR A 74 15.04 -0.47 -1.19
C THR A 74 16.06 -0.07 -2.26
N VAL A 75 15.79 -0.39 -3.54
CA VAL A 75 16.64 0.03 -4.67
C VAL A 75 16.75 1.56 -4.73
N ALA A 76 15.63 2.28 -4.59
CA ALA A 76 15.67 3.75 -4.64
C ALA A 76 16.45 4.38 -3.48
N LYS A 77 16.47 3.75 -2.31
CA LYS A 77 17.33 4.18 -1.18
C LYS A 77 18.80 4.04 -1.54
N THR A 78 19.20 2.91 -2.14
CA THR A 78 20.57 2.69 -2.61
C THR A 78 20.95 3.67 -3.73
N GLU A 79 20.05 3.93 -4.69
CA GLU A 79 20.29 4.95 -5.74
C GLU A 79 20.53 6.34 -5.14
N ARG A 80 19.78 6.69 -4.10
CA ARG A 80 19.97 7.96 -3.38
C ARG A 80 21.33 8.03 -2.68
N GLU A 81 21.80 6.93 -2.06
CA GLU A 81 23.13 6.86 -1.44
C GLU A 81 24.25 7.00 -2.48
N VAL A 82 24.09 6.37 -3.65
CA VAL A 82 25.03 6.54 -4.79
C VAL A 82 25.07 7.99 -5.26
N ALA A 83 23.90 8.65 -5.40
CA ALA A 83 23.84 10.06 -5.78
C ALA A 83 24.53 10.97 -4.74
N ASP A 84 24.40 10.70 -3.45
CA ASP A 84 25.08 11.42 -2.37
C ASP A 84 26.61 11.25 -2.45
N ALA A 85 27.07 10.02 -2.72
CA ALA A 85 28.49 9.76 -2.91
C ALA A 85 29.07 10.49 -4.15
N GLN A 86 28.28 10.57 -5.24
CA GLN A 86 28.66 11.34 -6.43
C GLN A 86 28.77 12.83 -6.13
N LEU A 87 27.84 13.41 -5.36
CA LEU A 87 27.92 14.82 -4.95
C LEU A 87 29.16 15.08 -4.09
N LYS A 88 29.44 14.22 -3.10
CA LYS A 88 30.65 14.34 -2.28
C LYS A 88 31.92 14.32 -3.10
N ARG A 89 31.97 13.43 -4.13
CA ARG A 89 33.10 13.37 -5.06
C ARG A 89 33.23 14.67 -5.87
N ALA A 90 32.16 15.16 -6.47
CA ALA A 90 32.18 16.39 -7.25
C ALA A 90 32.61 17.61 -6.42
N LEU A 91 32.15 17.70 -5.16
CA LEU A 91 32.59 18.76 -4.24
C LEU A 91 34.09 18.66 -3.93
N ALA A 92 34.59 17.45 -3.65
CA ALA A 92 36.00 17.23 -3.37
C ALA A 92 36.90 17.60 -4.57
N GLU A 93 36.47 17.23 -5.79
CA GLU A 93 37.17 17.55 -7.03
C GLU A 93 37.22 19.07 -7.29
N ARG A 94 36.08 19.77 -7.14
CA ARG A 94 36.02 21.22 -7.23
C ARG A 94 36.97 21.89 -6.22
N ASP A 95 36.99 21.43 -4.96
CA ASP A 95 37.81 21.99 -3.91
C ASP A 95 39.32 21.73 -4.15
N LEU A 96 39.67 20.59 -4.77
CA LEU A 96 41.03 20.29 -5.23
C LEU A 96 41.46 21.28 -6.32
N LEU A 97 40.62 21.46 -7.35
CA LEU A 97 40.90 22.43 -8.44
C LEU A 97 41.10 23.84 -7.92
N LYS A 98 40.30 24.27 -6.93
CA LYS A 98 40.50 25.58 -6.26
C LYS A 98 41.86 25.68 -5.58
N LYS A 99 42.30 24.64 -4.86
CA LYS A 99 43.62 24.62 -4.19
C LYS A 99 44.79 24.60 -5.17
N GLN A 100 44.58 24.03 -6.35
CA GLN A 100 45.61 23.97 -7.42
C GLN A 100 45.66 25.24 -8.30
N TYR A 101 44.84 26.27 -7.99
CA TYR A 101 44.72 27.46 -8.81
C TYR A 101 44.39 27.14 -10.27
N ALA A 102 43.53 26.16 -10.52
CA ALA A 102 43.12 25.71 -11.84
C ALA A 102 42.51 26.88 -12.66
N ALA A 103 42.56 26.74 -14.00
CA ALA A 103 41.99 27.74 -14.90
C ALA A 103 40.48 27.93 -14.65
N GLN A 104 39.97 29.14 -14.85
CA GLN A 104 38.57 29.49 -14.62
C GLN A 104 37.58 28.56 -15.32
N GLU A 105 37.92 28.12 -16.54
CA GLU A 105 37.10 27.15 -17.30
C GLU A 105 36.95 25.82 -16.60
N GLN A 106 38.01 25.30 -15.97
CA GLN A 106 37.98 24.04 -15.19
C GLN A 106 37.12 24.19 -13.94
N LEU A 107 37.21 25.34 -13.26
CA LEU A 107 36.35 25.63 -12.09
C LEU A 107 34.88 25.75 -12.47
N THR A 108 34.58 26.39 -13.62
CA THR A 108 33.21 26.49 -14.13
C THR A 108 32.61 25.10 -14.42
N ARG A 109 33.36 24.20 -15.08
CA ARG A 109 32.94 22.82 -15.33
C ARG A 109 32.72 22.05 -14.03
N ALA A 110 33.60 22.18 -13.06
CA ALA A 110 33.45 21.54 -11.76
C ALA A 110 32.20 22.06 -11.00
N ASP A 111 31.91 23.36 -11.09
CA ASP A 111 30.68 23.90 -10.50
C ASP A 111 29.42 23.41 -11.22
N GLU A 112 29.45 23.18 -12.54
CA GLU A 112 28.37 22.55 -13.30
C GLU A 112 28.16 21.08 -12.90
N GLU A 113 29.23 20.32 -12.70
CA GLU A 113 29.16 18.95 -12.20
C GLU A 113 28.56 18.86 -10.79
N VAL A 114 28.92 19.78 -9.89
CA VAL A 114 28.31 19.88 -8.56
C VAL A 114 26.81 20.15 -8.65
N ARG A 115 26.38 21.10 -9.52
CA ARG A 115 24.96 21.39 -9.75
C ARG A 115 24.22 20.15 -10.30
N ALA A 116 24.80 19.48 -11.30
CA ALA A 116 24.22 18.28 -11.87
C ALA A 116 24.09 17.15 -10.81
N ALA A 117 25.08 16.97 -9.93
CA ALA A 117 25.02 16.01 -8.84
C ALA A 117 23.95 16.38 -7.80
N GLN A 118 23.79 17.67 -7.48
CA GLN A 118 22.71 18.14 -6.60
C GLN A 118 21.31 17.86 -7.19
N ASP A 119 21.15 18.09 -8.50
CA ASP A 119 19.89 17.80 -9.18
C ASP A 119 19.59 16.28 -9.19
N ARG A 120 20.62 15.42 -9.34
CA ARG A 120 20.45 13.95 -9.21
C ARG A 120 19.99 13.54 -7.83
N ILE A 121 20.56 14.11 -6.76
CA ILE A 121 20.07 13.83 -5.39
C ILE A 121 18.62 14.25 -5.24
N ARG A 122 18.23 15.43 -5.74
CA ARG A 122 16.86 15.91 -5.68
C ARG A 122 15.90 14.96 -6.41
N ALA A 123 16.29 14.48 -7.59
CA ALA A 123 15.50 13.49 -8.33
C ALA A 123 15.38 12.16 -7.57
N ALA A 124 16.48 11.66 -6.99
CA ALA A 124 16.49 10.44 -6.20
C ALA A 124 15.64 10.56 -4.92
N ASP A 125 15.66 11.71 -4.24
CA ASP A 125 14.81 11.98 -3.09
C ASP A 125 13.32 12.01 -3.46
N MET A 126 12.95 12.63 -4.59
CA MET A 126 11.58 12.63 -5.09
C MET A 126 11.12 11.22 -5.49
N LYS A 127 11.99 10.44 -6.17
CA LYS A 127 11.72 9.03 -6.50
C LYS A 127 11.47 8.20 -5.24
N ARG A 128 12.30 8.36 -4.21
CA ARG A 128 12.14 7.67 -2.93
C ARG A 128 10.80 8.03 -2.28
N GLN A 129 10.43 9.32 -2.22
CA GLN A 129 9.14 9.76 -1.67
C GLN A 129 7.95 9.18 -2.43
N TYR A 130 8.01 9.12 -3.77
CA TYR A 130 7.00 8.45 -4.57
C TYR A 130 6.88 6.97 -4.22
N LEU A 131 8.00 6.25 -4.13
CA LEU A 131 8.00 4.81 -3.82
C LEU A 131 7.58 4.53 -2.37
N GLU A 132 7.85 5.42 -1.42
CA GLU A 132 7.29 5.35 -0.06
C GLU A 132 5.74 5.41 -0.09
N ARG A 133 5.17 6.30 -0.93
CA ARG A 133 3.72 6.35 -1.15
C ARG A 133 3.20 5.07 -1.81
N MET A 134 3.92 4.51 -2.79
CA MET A 134 3.55 3.24 -3.43
C MET A 134 3.53 2.07 -2.44
N VAL A 135 4.46 2.01 -1.49
CA VAL A 135 4.42 1.01 -0.41
C VAL A 135 3.17 1.20 0.46
N GLN A 136 2.81 2.44 0.82
CA GLN A 136 1.57 2.71 1.58
C GLN A 136 0.32 2.27 0.80
N VAL A 137 0.27 2.52 -0.51
CA VAL A 137 -0.81 2.05 -1.39
C VAL A 137 -0.88 0.52 -1.38
N ALA A 138 0.23 -0.17 -1.62
CA ALA A 138 0.27 -1.63 -1.67
C ALA A 138 -0.15 -2.27 -0.33
N GLN A 139 0.23 -1.67 0.81
CA GLN A 139 -0.22 -2.08 2.14
C GLN A 139 -1.73 -1.91 2.32
N ALA A 140 -2.27 -0.78 1.87
CA ALA A 140 -3.72 -0.52 1.93
C ALA A 140 -4.50 -1.48 1.03
N ASP A 141 -3.99 -1.79 -0.17
CA ASP A 141 -4.57 -2.77 -1.09
C ASP A 141 -4.57 -4.17 -0.49
N ARG A 142 -3.47 -4.59 0.14
CA ARG A 142 -3.44 -5.86 0.87
C ARG A 142 -4.47 -5.89 2.00
N ASN A 143 -4.62 -4.80 2.76
CA ASN A 143 -5.59 -4.72 3.84
C ASN A 143 -7.04 -4.78 3.31
N ALA A 144 -7.32 -4.11 2.20
CA ALA A 144 -8.61 -4.18 1.52
C ALA A 144 -8.90 -5.59 0.97
N ALA A 145 -7.90 -6.26 0.38
CA ALA A 145 -8.03 -7.64 -0.08
C ALA A 145 -8.22 -8.63 1.08
N ALA A 146 -7.57 -8.42 2.22
CA ALA A 146 -7.80 -9.22 3.42
C ALA A 146 -9.24 -9.06 3.95
N ALA A 147 -9.76 -7.83 3.99
CA ALA A 147 -11.14 -7.58 4.36
C ALA A 147 -12.13 -8.21 3.38
N HIS A 148 -11.80 -8.26 2.08
CA HIS A 148 -12.60 -8.97 1.07
C HIS A 148 -12.67 -10.48 1.34
N VAL A 149 -11.57 -11.10 1.77
CA VAL A 149 -11.57 -12.50 2.23
C VAL A 149 -12.46 -12.69 3.47
N ASP A 150 -12.40 -11.74 4.43
CA ASP A 150 -13.27 -11.79 5.62
C ASP A 150 -14.76 -11.69 5.23
N THR A 151 -15.10 -10.83 4.27
CA THR A 151 -16.45 -10.72 3.69
C THR A 151 -16.86 -12.01 2.99
N GLY A 152 -15.97 -12.57 2.17
CA GLY A 152 -16.21 -13.85 1.49
C GLY A 152 -16.50 -15.00 2.47
N ASN A 153 -15.72 -15.10 3.55
CA ASN A 153 -15.96 -16.09 4.61
C ASN A 153 -17.34 -15.89 5.26
N ALA A 154 -17.73 -14.66 5.57
CA ALA A 154 -19.01 -14.36 6.16
C ALA A 154 -20.18 -14.70 5.21
N LEU A 155 -20.02 -14.42 3.91
CA LEU A 155 -21.00 -14.77 2.87
C LEU A 155 -21.15 -16.28 2.69
N VAL A 156 -20.06 -17.06 2.76
CA VAL A 156 -20.14 -18.53 2.73
C VAL A 156 -20.98 -19.04 3.90
N GLU A 157 -20.74 -18.56 5.13
CA GLU A 157 -21.52 -18.98 6.29
C GLU A 157 -23.00 -18.55 6.17
N GLN A 158 -23.28 -17.37 5.62
CA GLN A 158 -24.64 -16.92 5.35
C GLN A 158 -25.33 -17.81 4.30
N SER A 159 -24.62 -18.13 3.21
CA SER A 159 -25.16 -19.00 2.13
C SER A 159 -25.46 -20.40 2.65
N LYS A 160 -24.58 -21.00 3.46
CA LYS A 160 -24.82 -22.28 4.13
C LYS A 160 -26.12 -22.25 4.95
N LEU A 161 -26.25 -21.25 5.83
CA LEU A 161 -27.42 -21.11 6.69
C LEU A 161 -28.70 -20.94 5.88
N ARG A 162 -28.68 -20.14 4.82
CA ARG A 162 -29.84 -19.94 3.95
C ARG A 162 -30.23 -21.22 3.21
N ALA A 163 -29.25 -21.93 2.65
CA ALA A 163 -29.48 -23.19 1.94
C ALA A 163 -30.07 -24.24 2.87
N MET A 164 -29.52 -24.41 4.08
CA MET A 164 -30.03 -25.35 5.07
C MET A 164 -31.44 -25.00 5.56
N ARG A 165 -31.77 -23.72 5.71
CA ARG A 165 -33.14 -23.28 6.05
C ARG A 165 -34.12 -23.53 4.93
N ALA A 166 -33.74 -23.29 3.68
CA ALA A 166 -34.58 -23.57 2.52
C ALA A 166 -34.89 -25.06 2.36
N ALA A 167 -34.04 -25.93 2.91
CA ALA A 167 -34.20 -27.39 2.92
C ALA A 167 -34.79 -27.95 4.24
N ASP A 168 -35.25 -27.07 5.15
CA ASP A 168 -35.80 -27.46 6.47
C ASP A 168 -34.85 -28.35 7.28
N VAL A 169 -33.53 -28.11 7.17
CA VAL A 169 -32.52 -28.86 7.92
C VAL A 169 -32.51 -28.42 9.39
N PRO A 170 -32.74 -29.34 10.37
CA PRO A 170 -32.91 -28.94 11.79
C PRO A 170 -31.72 -28.21 12.39
N GLN A 171 -30.50 -28.45 11.91
CA GLN A 171 -29.28 -27.78 12.36
C GLN A 171 -29.29 -26.25 12.07
N ALA A 172 -30.10 -25.83 11.09
CA ALA A 172 -30.24 -24.38 10.76
C ALA A 172 -31.06 -23.62 11.80
N GLU A 173 -31.90 -24.27 12.58
CA GLU A 173 -32.73 -23.61 13.60
C GLU A 173 -31.90 -23.12 14.79
N SER A 174 -30.84 -23.85 15.14
CA SER A 174 -29.93 -23.46 16.24
C SER A 174 -28.95 -22.33 15.89
N ALA A 175 -28.79 -22.02 14.59
CA ALA A 175 -27.86 -21.02 14.14
C ALA A 175 -28.42 -19.60 14.28
N ASN A 176 -27.63 -18.69 14.88
CA ASN A 176 -28.01 -17.30 15.05
C ASN A 176 -27.84 -16.50 13.73
N SER A 177 -28.92 -16.45 12.93
CA SER A 177 -28.91 -15.71 11.65
C SER A 177 -28.64 -14.23 11.81
N GLY A 178 -29.19 -13.61 12.85
CA GLY A 178 -28.97 -12.17 13.10
C GLY A 178 -27.49 -11.85 13.31
N ALA A 179 -26.77 -12.72 14.02
CA ALA A 179 -25.34 -12.56 14.22
C ALA A 179 -24.52 -12.76 12.92
N ILE A 180 -24.94 -13.72 12.05
CA ILE A 180 -24.30 -13.95 10.75
C ILE A 180 -24.56 -12.76 9.80
N ASP A 181 -25.81 -12.29 9.71
CA ASP A 181 -26.17 -11.15 8.87
C ASP A 181 -25.47 -9.87 9.32
N SER A 182 -25.40 -9.62 10.65
CA SER A 182 -24.63 -8.51 11.20
C SER A 182 -23.15 -8.60 10.85
N ARG A 183 -22.57 -9.79 10.90
CA ARG A 183 -21.17 -9.99 10.51
C ARG A 183 -20.91 -9.70 9.03
N VAL A 184 -21.81 -10.14 8.14
CA VAL A 184 -21.74 -9.81 6.71
C VAL A 184 -21.77 -8.30 6.51
N ALA A 185 -22.73 -7.60 7.13
CA ALA A 185 -22.84 -6.16 7.04
C ALA A 185 -21.59 -5.43 7.59
N GLU A 186 -21.09 -5.82 8.77
CA GLU A 186 -19.88 -5.25 9.36
C GLU A 186 -18.64 -5.47 8.47
N SER A 187 -18.48 -6.66 7.89
CA SER A 187 -17.34 -6.97 7.01
C SER A 187 -17.40 -6.18 5.71
N GLN A 188 -18.59 -6.02 5.10
CA GLN A 188 -18.79 -5.21 3.90
C GLN A 188 -18.49 -3.74 4.14
N VAL A 189 -18.95 -3.18 5.26
CA VAL A 189 -18.64 -1.79 5.65
C VAL A 189 -17.14 -1.59 5.82
N ARG A 190 -16.48 -2.52 6.53
CA ARG A 190 -15.02 -2.47 6.72
C ARG A 190 -14.26 -2.55 5.41
N GLU A 191 -14.66 -3.47 4.53
CA GLU A 191 -14.08 -3.61 3.19
C GLU A 191 -14.21 -2.32 2.37
N ALA A 192 -15.41 -1.71 2.35
CA ALA A 192 -15.65 -0.46 1.65
C ALA A 192 -14.79 0.69 2.19
N GLN A 193 -14.62 0.78 3.52
CA GLN A 193 -13.75 1.78 4.16
C GLN A 193 -12.28 1.59 3.75
N LEU A 194 -11.77 0.35 3.76
CA LEU A 194 -10.38 0.08 3.40
C LEU A 194 -10.13 0.28 1.90
N ARG A 195 -11.09 -0.04 1.03
CA ARG A 195 -11.03 0.29 -0.41
C ARG A 195 -10.97 1.80 -0.64
N LYS A 196 -11.79 2.57 0.09
CA LYS A 196 -11.74 4.04 0.02
C LYS A 196 -10.39 4.56 0.46
N GLN A 197 -9.87 4.09 1.58
CA GLN A 197 -8.53 4.47 2.05
C GLN A 197 -7.44 4.16 1.02
N ALA A 198 -7.49 3.00 0.38
CA ALA A 198 -6.55 2.65 -0.69
C ALA A 198 -6.66 3.61 -1.89
N ALA A 199 -7.87 3.99 -2.29
CA ALA A 199 -8.10 4.95 -3.36
C ALA A 199 -7.54 6.35 -3.02
N ASP A 200 -7.74 6.83 -1.80
CA ASP A 200 -7.22 8.12 -1.33
C ASP A 200 -5.67 8.13 -1.32
N LEU A 201 -5.03 7.04 -0.90
CA LEU A 201 -3.58 6.89 -0.93
C LEU A 201 -3.04 6.83 -2.38
N ARG A 202 -3.75 6.20 -3.32
CA ARG A 202 -3.38 6.19 -4.74
C ARG A 202 -3.37 7.60 -5.33
N ALA A 203 -4.38 8.43 -5.01
CA ALA A 203 -4.39 9.83 -5.44
C ALA A 203 -3.13 10.57 -4.96
N GLY A 204 -2.75 10.41 -3.68
CA GLY A 204 -1.52 11.00 -3.14
C GLY A 204 -0.23 10.45 -3.78
N ALA A 205 -0.22 9.18 -4.22
CA ALA A 205 0.90 8.59 -4.93
C ALA A 205 1.05 9.16 -6.36
N VAL A 206 -0.06 9.45 -7.06
CA VAL A 206 -0.06 10.11 -8.37
C VAL A 206 0.55 11.52 -8.26
N ASP A 207 0.21 12.28 -7.23
CA ASP A 207 0.81 13.60 -7.01
C ASP A 207 2.33 13.52 -6.76
N ALA A 208 2.76 12.54 -5.97
CA ALA A 208 4.19 12.32 -5.73
C ALA A 208 4.93 11.89 -7.00
N TYR A 209 4.31 11.06 -7.84
CA TYR A 209 4.84 10.67 -9.14
C TYR A 209 5.01 11.87 -10.07
N ASN A 210 4.00 12.73 -10.19
CA ASN A 210 4.05 13.92 -11.02
C ASN A 210 5.17 14.88 -10.58
N LYS A 211 5.34 15.08 -9.27
CA LYS A 211 6.43 15.88 -8.71
C LYS A 211 7.80 15.27 -9.03
N TRP A 212 7.95 13.96 -8.88
CA TRP A 212 9.18 13.28 -9.26
C TRP A 212 9.46 13.43 -10.75
N GLN A 213 8.50 13.17 -11.63
CA GLN A 213 8.67 13.30 -13.08
C GLN A 213 9.15 14.71 -13.48
N GLN A 214 8.59 15.76 -12.88
CA GLN A 214 9.02 17.15 -13.18
C GLN A 214 10.50 17.39 -12.89
N VAL A 215 11.03 16.78 -11.83
CA VAL A 215 12.45 16.91 -11.47
C VAL A 215 13.31 15.99 -12.35
N ASP A 216 12.87 14.75 -12.57
CA ASP A 216 13.59 13.72 -13.31
C ASP A 216 13.80 14.12 -14.79
N VAL A 217 12.78 14.69 -15.43
CA VAL A 217 12.92 15.23 -16.80
C VAL A 217 14.03 16.28 -16.89
N ARG A 218 14.15 17.18 -15.92
CA ARG A 218 15.24 18.18 -15.90
C ARG A 218 16.61 17.53 -15.79
N VAL A 219 16.74 16.49 -14.96
CA VAL A 219 17.99 15.75 -14.79
C VAL A 219 18.36 14.99 -16.07
N ARG A 220 17.37 14.38 -16.75
CA ARG A 220 17.58 13.60 -17.98
C ARG A 220 17.90 14.47 -19.20
N THR A 221 17.39 15.69 -19.27
CA THR A 221 17.78 16.63 -20.33
C THR A 221 19.25 17.05 -20.23
N LEU A 222 19.84 16.89 -19.04
CA LEU A 222 21.26 17.17 -18.77
C LEU A 222 22.14 15.91 -18.85
N ALA A 223 21.54 14.71 -18.82
CA ALA A 223 22.22 13.42 -18.93
C ALA A 223 21.57 12.58 -20.03
N ARG A 224 22.38 11.82 -20.82
CA ARG A 224 21.93 10.93 -21.90
C ARG A 224 20.70 10.07 -21.51
N PRO A 225 19.70 9.88 -22.40
CA PRO A 225 18.42 9.27 -22.05
C PRO A 225 18.53 7.80 -21.67
N GLU A 226 18.17 7.47 -20.43
CA GLU A 226 17.82 6.09 -20.03
C GLU A 226 16.30 5.84 -20.25
N PRO A 227 15.91 4.58 -20.57
CA PRO A 227 14.50 4.27 -20.83
C PRO A 227 13.61 4.55 -19.62
N MET A 228 12.47 5.18 -19.88
CA MET A 228 11.49 5.58 -18.85
C MET A 228 10.84 4.36 -18.17
N PRO A 229 10.71 4.35 -16.83
CA PRO A 229 9.89 3.34 -16.15
C PRO A 229 8.42 3.50 -16.54
N VAL A 230 7.78 2.38 -16.85
CA VAL A 230 6.36 2.30 -17.23
C VAL A 230 5.49 2.79 -16.07
N PRO A 231 4.50 3.68 -16.29
CA PRO A 231 3.54 4.09 -15.28
C PRO A 231 2.75 2.88 -14.76
N PRO A 232 2.28 2.90 -13.50
CA PRO A 232 1.48 1.81 -12.97
C PRO A 232 0.24 1.59 -13.84
N PRO A 233 -0.17 0.33 -14.09
CA PRO A 233 -1.32 0.04 -14.93
C PRO A 233 -2.56 0.72 -14.36
N ASN A 234 -3.25 1.48 -15.20
CA ASN A 234 -4.58 2.00 -14.88
C ASN A 234 -5.55 0.82 -14.83
N GLU A 235 -5.81 0.29 -13.65
CA GLU A 235 -6.79 -0.79 -13.41
C GLU A 235 -8.25 -0.33 -13.57
N THR A 236 -8.51 0.78 -14.28
CA THR A 236 -9.87 1.31 -14.48
C THR A 236 -10.52 0.85 -15.80
N GLN A 237 -9.92 -0.08 -16.56
CA GLN A 237 -10.63 -0.69 -17.68
C GLN A 237 -11.24 -2.03 -17.23
N PRO A 238 -12.59 -2.15 -17.18
CA PRO A 238 -13.23 -3.45 -17.03
C PRO A 238 -12.92 -4.32 -18.27
N PRO A 239 -12.78 -5.64 -18.10
CA PRO A 239 -12.56 -6.54 -19.22
C PRO A 239 -13.74 -6.42 -20.20
N ARG A 240 -13.44 -6.26 -21.49
CA ARG A 240 -14.42 -6.39 -22.59
C ARG A 240 -14.78 -7.84 -22.83
#